data_2683c56e4f48a7305f4ae5747c245ffe
#
_entry.id   2683c56e4f48a7305f4ae5747c245ffe
#
_cell.length_a   1.000
_cell.length_b   1.000
_cell.length_c   1.000
_cell.angle_alpha   90.00
_cell.angle_beta   90.00
_cell.angle_gamma   90.00
#
_symmetry.space_group_name_H-M   'P 1'
#
loop_
_entity.id
_entity.type
_entity.pdbx_description
1 polymer ?
#
loop_
_entity_poly.entity_id
_entity_poly.type
_entity_poly.pdbx_seq_one_letter_code
_entity_poly.pdbx_strand_id
1 'polypeptide(L)'
;NDALVGSFDIPLVENEGDTLKIVFNSEKTIGFIEKAQVLFYENNYAIKQEYVDLANKLMDNTALMTIFRLSLTDSLRDMEADYMILPCPKYDEAQQNYCGFTHNGFSVFCIPVTCATPDIAAATLEALCAESYRTCTLAYYETTIKGKLARDTDTAEMLDLIHEGVRFDFGYVYSASLADLIQIPRNYINNGKTSKGASTLAKKVELSEKKLPVLLEAFENLQ
;
A
#
# COMPACT_ATOMS: atom_id res chain seq x y z
N ASN A 1 3.90 3.69 6.70
CA ASN A 1 2.71 4.46 7.15
C ASN A 1 1.55 4.30 6.18
N ASP A 2 1.80 4.27 4.88
CA ASP A 2 0.77 4.05 3.86
C ASP A 2 0.18 2.64 3.96
N ALA A 3 1.01 1.68 4.37
CA ALA A 3 0.56 0.32 4.63
C ALA A 3 -0.61 0.29 5.63
N LEU A 4 -0.57 1.13 6.67
CA LEU A 4 -1.67 1.23 7.64
C LEU A 4 -2.92 1.89 7.05
N VAL A 5 -2.79 2.88 6.16
CA VAL A 5 -3.95 3.45 5.46
C VAL A 5 -4.65 2.38 4.63
N GLY A 6 -3.87 1.59 3.87
CA GLY A 6 -4.39 0.48 3.09
C GLY A 6 -4.97 -0.65 3.94
N SER A 7 -4.27 -1.04 5.02
CA SER A 7 -4.72 -2.14 5.87
C SER A 7 -5.98 -1.82 6.65
N PHE A 8 -6.18 -0.56 7.01
CA PHE A 8 -7.37 -0.07 7.68
C PHE A 8 -8.54 0.15 6.71
N ASP A 9 -8.38 -0.20 5.45
CA ASP A 9 -9.41 -0.02 4.44
C ASP A 9 -9.93 1.44 4.40
N ILE A 10 -8.99 2.38 4.34
CA ILE A 10 -9.27 3.81 4.24
C ILE A 10 -9.05 4.24 2.79
N PRO A 11 -10.12 4.34 1.98
CA PRO A 11 -9.98 4.74 0.59
C PRO A 11 -9.65 6.23 0.47
N LEU A 12 -8.85 6.58 -0.53
CA LEU A 12 -8.63 7.98 -0.91
C LEU A 12 -9.69 8.44 -1.88
N VAL A 13 -10.06 7.55 -2.81
CA VAL A 13 -11.06 7.80 -3.85
C VAL A 13 -12.01 6.61 -3.92
N GLU A 14 -13.30 6.89 -4.06
CA GLU A 14 -14.34 5.89 -4.31
C GLU A 14 -15.06 6.16 -5.63
N ASN A 15 -15.62 5.11 -6.20
CA ASN A 15 -16.50 5.18 -7.35
C ASN A 15 -17.95 5.42 -6.90
N GLU A 16 -18.53 6.52 -7.31
CA GLU A 16 -19.92 6.88 -7.02
C GLU A 16 -20.72 6.91 -8.34
N GLY A 17 -21.16 5.74 -8.78
CA GLY A 17 -21.79 5.56 -10.09
C GLY A 17 -20.77 5.72 -11.22
N ASP A 18 -20.96 6.69 -12.10
CA ASP A 18 -20.06 6.98 -13.23
C ASP A 18 -18.98 8.01 -12.91
N THR A 19 -18.84 8.41 -11.65
CA THR A 19 -17.88 9.44 -11.22
C THR A 19 -16.99 8.96 -10.08
N LEU A 20 -15.79 9.53 -10.00
CA LEU A 20 -14.88 9.33 -8.88
C LEU A 20 -15.03 10.47 -7.86
N LYS A 21 -14.96 10.14 -6.59
CA LYS A 21 -15.07 11.07 -5.47
C LYS A 21 -13.93 10.92 -4.49
N ILE A 22 -13.39 12.04 -4.02
CA ILE A 22 -12.42 12.04 -2.93
C ILE A 22 -13.15 11.80 -1.62
N VAL A 23 -12.79 10.74 -0.88
CA VAL A 23 -13.44 10.35 0.38
C VAL A 23 -12.49 10.31 1.57
N PHE A 24 -11.27 10.74 1.38
CA PHE A 24 -10.20 10.63 2.38
C PHE A 24 -10.40 11.48 3.65
N ASN A 25 -11.28 12.48 3.65
CA ASN A 25 -11.65 13.24 4.84
C ASN A 25 -12.79 12.55 5.62
N SER A 26 -12.51 11.40 6.17
CA SER A 26 -13.46 10.60 6.93
C SER A 26 -13.10 10.57 8.43
N GLU A 27 -14.08 10.24 9.28
CA GLU A 27 -13.85 9.99 10.71
C GLU A 27 -12.80 8.90 10.91
N LYS A 28 -12.78 7.89 10.05
CA LYS A 28 -11.82 6.79 10.08
C LYS A 28 -10.38 7.28 9.82
N THR A 29 -10.20 8.20 8.85
CA THR A 29 -8.90 8.84 8.59
C THR A 29 -8.43 9.67 9.77
N ILE A 30 -9.31 10.45 10.38
CA ILE A 30 -8.99 11.27 11.56
C ILE A 30 -8.62 10.37 12.74
N GLY A 31 -9.45 9.36 13.03
CA GLY A 31 -9.19 8.40 14.09
C GLY A 31 -7.89 7.60 13.88
N PHE A 32 -7.53 7.29 12.63
CA PHE A 32 -6.21 6.70 12.32
C PHE A 32 -5.06 7.64 12.70
N ILE A 33 -5.14 8.92 12.32
CA ILE A 33 -4.11 9.91 12.65
C ILE A 33 -3.96 10.05 14.17
N GLU A 34 -5.06 10.07 14.92
CA GLU A 34 -5.06 10.15 16.38
C GLU A 34 -4.44 8.89 17.02
N LYS A 35 -4.86 7.70 16.59
CA LYS A 35 -4.28 6.42 17.07
C LYS A 35 -2.77 6.33 16.78
N ALA A 36 -2.35 6.75 15.59
CA ALA A 36 -0.94 6.78 15.22
C ALA A 36 -0.14 7.76 16.09
N GLN A 37 -0.73 8.90 16.44
CA GLN A 37 -0.11 9.86 17.37
C GLN A 37 0.14 9.23 18.75
N VAL A 38 -0.85 8.56 19.30
CA VAL A 38 -0.71 7.87 20.61
C VAL A 38 0.41 6.82 20.52
N LEU A 39 0.42 6.01 19.47
CA LEU A 39 1.38 4.93 19.31
C LEU A 39 2.83 5.44 19.20
N PHE A 40 3.07 6.48 18.39
CA PHE A 40 4.42 6.96 18.08
C PHE A 40 4.96 7.98 19.07
N TYR A 41 4.09 8.77 19.74
CA TYR A 41 4.54 9.94 20.50
C TYR A 41 4.13 9.94 21.98
N GLU A 42 2.99 9.34 22.33
CA GLU A 42 2.57 9.28 23.72
C GLU A 42 3.13 8.05 24.43
N ASN A 43 3.01 6.89 23.82
CA ASN A 43 3.44 5.62 24.41
C ASN A 43 4.88 5.24 24.05
N ASN A 44 5.44 5.82 22.98
CA ASN A 44 6.76 5.46 22.43
C ASN A 44 6.90 3.96 22.11
N TYR A 45 5.80 3.29 21.75
CA TYR A 45 5.80 1.86 21.40
C TYR A 45 6.24 1.60 19.96
N ALA A 46 6.21 2.62 19.11
CA ALA A 46 6.62 2.53 17.73
C ALA A 46 7.69 3.57 17.40
N ILE A 47 8.64 3.17 16.60
CA ILE A 47 9.69 4.05 16.06
C ILE A 47 9.65 4.01 14.53
N LYS A 48 10.07 5.11 13.93
CA LYS A 48 10.26 5.18 12.48
C LYS A 48 11.74 5.00 12.18
N GLN A 49 12.04 4.13 11.23
CA GLN A 49 13.41 3.83 10.81
C GLN A 49 13.52 3.74 9.28
N GLU A 50 14.73 3.90 8.79
CA GLU A 50 15.07 3.63 7.40
C GLU A 50 15.06 2.12 7.12
N TYR A 51 14.95 1.74 5.82
CA TYR A 51 14.80 0.35 5.41
C TYR A 51 15.87 -0.61 5.97
N VAL A 52 17.13 -0.23 5.88
CA VAL A 52 18.26 -1.06 6.36
C VAL A 52 18.18 -1.26 7.87
N ASP A 53 17.82 -0.22 8.60
CA ASP A 53 17.70 -0.28 10.06
C ASP A 53 16.51 -1.13 10.53
N LEU A 54 15.43 -1.22 9.72
CA LEU A 54 14.29 -2.09 10.03
C LEU A 54 14.70 -3.57 10.05
N ALA A 55 15.45 -4.02 9.04
CA ALA A 55 15.95 -5.39 9.00
C ALA A 55 16.91 -5.67 10.17
N ASN A 56 17.86 -4.79 10.41
CA ASN A 56 18.84 -4.94 11.50
C ASN A 56 18.16 -5.04 12.86
N LYS A 57 17.15 -4.20 13.14
CA LYS A 57 16.43 -4.25 14.42
C LYS A 57 15.68 -5.57 14.65
N LEU A 58 15.17 -6.20 13.60
CA LEU A 58 14.60 -7.55 13.70
C LEU A 58 15.70 -8.57 13.95
N MET A 59 16.77 -8.58 13.16
CA MET A 59 17.89 -9.51 13.28
C MET A 59 18.57 -9.43 14.66
N ASP A 60 18.69 -8.22 15.22
CA ASP A 60 19.28 -7.97 16.53
C ASP A 60 18.29 -8.21 17.69
N ASN A 61 17.06 -8.66 17.41
CA ASN A 61 15.98 -8.86 18.39
C ASN A 61 15.68 -7.58 19.22
N THR A 62 15.87 -6.39 18.64
CA THR A 62 15.58 -5.10 19.28
C THR A 62 14.22 -4.52 18.88
N ALA A 63 13.54 -5.15 17.94
CA ALA A 63 12.15 -4.87 17.57
C ALA A 63 11.34 -6.17 17.56
N LEU A 64 10.13 -6.11 18.13
CA LEU A 64 9.19 -7.24 18.11
C LEU A 64 8.52 -7.41 16.76
N MET A 65 8.20 -6.29 16.10
CA MET A 65 7.47 -6.27 14.82
C MET A 65 7.98 -5.13 13.93
N THR A 66 7.83 -5.31 12.63
CA THR A 66 8.00 -4.23 11.64
C THR A 66 6.89 -4.29 10.61
N ILE A 67 6.54 -3.14 10.04
CA ILE A 67 5.61 -3.03 8.92
C ILE A 67 6.38 -2.58 7.70
N PHE A 68 6.46 -3.45 6.71
CA PHE A 68 7.14 -3.16 5.45
C PHE A 68 6.60 -4.03 4.31
N ARG A 69 7.18 -3.89 3.12
CA ARG A 69 6.89 -4.75 1.97
C ARG A 69 7.48 -6.14 2.19
N LEU A 70 6.89 -7.17 1.57
CA LEU A 70 7.39 -8.55 1.63
C LEU A 70 8.87 -8.68 1.18
N SER A 71 9.36 -7.77 0.34
CA SER A 71 10.78 -7.73 -0.04
C SER A 71 11.77 -7.57 1.13
N LEU A 72 11.30 -7.16 2.32
CA LEU A 72 12.14 -7.14 3.52
C LEU A 72 12.65 -8.54 3.88
N THR A 73 11.90 -9.57 3.59
CA THR A 73 12.25 -10.98 3.89
C THR A 73 13.54 -11.42 3.22
N ASP A 74 13.90 -10.82 2.08
CA ASP A 74 15.19 -11.09 1.44
C ASP A 74 16.38 -10.68 2.33
N SER A 75 16.22 -9.59 3.10
CA SER A 75 17.24 -9.11 4.05
C SER A 75 17.24 -9.91 5.37
N LEU A 76 16.16 -10.65 5.65
CA LEU A 76 16.04 -11.47 6.87
C LEU A 76 16.42 -12.94 6.64
N ARG A 77 16.97 -13.27 5.47
CA ARG A 77 17.29 -14.66 5.10
C ARG A 77 18.24 -15.32 6.09
N ASP A 78 19.23 -14.57 6.57
CA ASP A 78 20.27 -15.06 7.49
C ASP A 78 19.92 -14.81 8.96
N MET A 79 18.68 -14.43 9.26
CA MET A 79 18.21 -14.23 10.63
C MET A 79 18.18 -15.58 11.36
N GLU A 80 18.85 -15.67 12.51
CA GLU A 80 18.91 -16.90 13.33
C GLU A 80 17.58 -17.18 14.02
N ALA A 81 16.92 -16.13 14.53
CA ALA A 81 15.64 -16.25 15.20
C ALA A 81 14.50 -16.48 14.17
N ASP A 82 13.53 -17.28 14.57
CA ASP A 82 12.32 -17.46 13.75
C ASP A 82 11.47 -16.19 13.75
N TYR A 83 10.85 -15.92 12.62
CA TYR A 83 9.89 -14.83 12.44
C TYR A 83 8.65 -15.32 11.69
N MET A 84 7.53 -14.67 11.90
CA MET A 84 6.27 -14.92 11.20
C MET A 84 5.90 -13.71 10.36
N ILE A 85 5.32 -13.96 9.18
CA ILE A 85 4.73 -12.93 8.34
C ILE A 85 3.24 -12.88 8.64
N LEU A 86 2.75 -11.70 8.97
CA LEU A 86 1.35 -11.45 9.30
C LEU A 86 0.75 -10.39 8.37
N PRO A 87 -0.53 -10.46 8.02
CA PRO A 87 -1.20 -9.33 7.40
C PRO A 87 -1.16 -8.10 8.32
N CYS A 88 -1.08 -6.91 7.74
CA CYS A 88 -1.20 -5.69 8.52
C CYS A 88 -2.54 -5.68 9.27
N PRO A 89 -2.60 -5.08 10.48
CA PRO A 89 -3.78 -5.16 11.32
C PRO A 89 -4.98 -4.46 10.67
N LYS A 90 -6.18 -4.92 11.02
CA LYS A 90 -7.43 -4.23 10.74
C LYS A 90 -7.56 -2.98 11.61
N TYR A 91 -8.39 -2.04 11.19
CA TYR A 91 -8.68 -0.83 11.97
C TYR A 91 -9.38 -1.15 13.28
N ASP A 92 -10.36 -2.05 13.22
CA ASP A 92 -11.16 -2.55 14.35
C ASP A 92 -11.78 -3.93 14.01
N GLU A 93 -12.57 -4.46 14.94
CA GLU A 93 -13.25 -5.75 14.78
C GLU A 93 -14.40 -5.71 13.74
N ALA A 94 -14.91 -4.54 13.41
CA ALA A 94 -15.98 -4.40 12.42
C ALA A 94 -15.47 -4.57 10.99
N GLN A 95 -14.19 -4.33 10.75
CA GLN A 95 -13.56 -4.56 9.45
C GLN A 95 -13.52 -6.06 9.14
N GLN A 96 -14.20 -6.48 8.08
CA GLN A 96 -14.36 -7.91 7.76
C GLN A 96 -13.06 -8.55 7.22
N ASN A 97 -12.39 -7.89 6.29
CA ASN A 97 -11.25 -8.44 5.57
C ASN A 97 -9.94 -7.74 5.94
N TYR A 98 -8.84 -8.48 5.84
CA TYR A 98 -7.52 -7.87 5.78
C TYR A 98 -7.35 -7.19 4.42
N CYS A 99 -6.76 -6.00 4.40
CA CYS A 99 -6.53 -5.22 3.20
C CYS A 99 -5.09 -4.68 3.18
N GLY A 100 -4.63 -4.31 1.99
CA GLY A 100 -3.34 -3.66 1.83
C GLY A 100 -3.24 -2.98 0.46
N PHE A 101 -2.64 -1.79 0.40
CA PHE A 101 -2.38 -1.15 -0.88
C PHE A 101 -1.20 -1.77 -1.60
N THR A 102 -1.34 -1.99 -2.90
CA THR A 102 -0.18 -2.17 -3.77
C THR A 102 0.66 -0.89 -3.73
N HIS A 103 1.97 -1.04 -3.56
CA HIS A 103 2.88 0.12 -3.56
C HIS A 103 2.82 0.87 -4.89
N ASN A 104 2.71 2.20 -4.86
CA ASN A 104 2.57 3.06 -6.05
C ASN A 104 3.81 3.11 -6.97
N GLY A 105 4.89 2.45 -6.61
CA GLY A 105 6.09 2.25 -7.43
C GLY A 105 6.15 0.88 -8.12
N PHE A 106 5.00 0.28 -8.45
CA PHE A 106 4.96 -0.96 -9.24
C PHE A 106 5.32 -0.70 -10.71
N SER A 107 5.90 -1.72 -11.36
CA SER A 107 6.26 -1.64 -12.77
C SER A 107 5.04 -1.86 -13.66
N VAL A 108 5.00 -1.16 -14.78
CA VAL A 108 3.95 -1.31 -15.82
C VAL A 108 4.60 -1.52 -17.18
N PHE A 109 3.89 -2.21 -18.08
CA PHE A 109 4.23 -2.27 -19.48
C PHE A 109 3.57 -1.12 -20.22
N CYS A 110 4.29 -0.53 -21.17
CA CYS A 110 3.77 0.54 -22.01
C CYS A 110 4.02 0.21 -23.50
N ILE A 111 3.03 0.50 -24.33
CA ILE A 111 3.18 0.45 -25.80
C ILE A 111 3.36 1.91 -26.27
N PRO A 112 4.49 2.27 -26.89
CA PRO A 112 4.69 3.62 -27.41
C PRO A 112 3.66 3.97 -28.47
N VAL A 113 3.19 5.23 -28.51
CA VAL A 113 2.27 5.72 -29.55
C VAL A 113 2.85 5.64 -30.97
N THR A 114 4.18 5.53 -31.08
CA THR A 114 4.90 5.35 -32.34
C THR A 114 4.98 3.89 -32.79
N CYS A 115 4.37 2.94 -32.06
CA CYS A 115 4.36 1.53 -32.44
C CYS A 115 3.59 1.35 -33.75
N ALA A 116 4.25 0.74 -34.74
CA ALA A 116 3.63 0.53 -36.06
C ALA A 116 2.51 -0.53 -36.05
N THR A 117 2.49 -1.43 -35.06
CA THR A 117 1.53 -2.54 -34.92
C THR A 117 1.04 -2.66 -33.49
N PRO A 118 0.29 -1.67 -32.95
CA PRO A 118 -0.11 -1.64 -31.54
C PRO A 118 -0.97 -2.85 -31.14
N ASP A 119 -1.85 -3.33 -32.02
CA ASP A 119 -2.70 -4.48 -31.74
C ASP A 119 -1.89 -5.77 -31.55
N ILE A 120 -0.84 -5.97 -32.36
CA ILE A 120 0.05 -7.12 -32.20
C ILE A 120 0.86 -6.99 -30.91
N ALA A 121 1.33 -5.80 -30.59
CA ALA A 121 2.04 -5.54 -29.34
C ALA A 121 1.15 -5.80 -28.12
N ALA A 122 -0.10 -5.32 -28.14
CA ALA A 122 -1.07 -5.54 -27.07
C ALA A 122 -1.39 -7.03 -26.90
N ALA A 123 -1.71 -7.75 -27.99
CA ALA A 123 -1.97 -9.18 -27.95
C ALA A 123 -0.75 -9.99 -27.44
N THR A 124 0.47 -9.56 -27.80
CA THR A 124 1.70 -10.18 -27.31
C THR A 124 1.89 -9.97 -25.82
N LEU A 125 1.66 -8.74 -25.33
CA LEU A 125 1.74 -8.43 -23.88
C LEU A 125 0.69 -9.22 -23.09
N GLU A 126 -0.54 -9.31 -23.60
CA GLU A 126 -1.59 -10.09 -22.94
C GLU A 126 -1.21 -11.57 -22.85
N ALA A 127 -0.70 -12.15 -23.95
CA ALA A 127 -0.23 -13.54 -23.96
C ALA A 127 0.93 -13.77 -22.98
N LEU A 128 1.90 -12.83 -22.92
CA LEU A 128 3.01 -12.90 -21.97
C LEU A 128 2.54 -12.79 -20.52
N CYS A 129 1.61 -11.89 -20.23
CA CYS A 129 1.02 -11.74 -18.89
C CYS A 129 0.25 -12.99 -18.48
N ALA A 130 -0.55 -13.55 -19.38
CA ALA A 130 -1.31 -14.78 -19.12
C ALA A 130 -0.40 -15.98 -18.88
N GLU A 131 0.68 -16.11 -19.63
CA GLU A 131 1.64 -17.19 -19.44
C GLU A 131 2.49 -16.98 -18.18
N SER A 132 2.90 -15.75 -17.91
CA SER A 132 3.58 -15.40 -16.66
C SER A 132 2.72 -15.70 -15.43
N TYR A 133 1.42 -15.42 -15.48
CA TYR A 133 0.50 -15.74 -14.40
C TYR A 133 0.42 -17.26 -14.16
N ARG A 134 0.32 -18.04 -15.23
CA ARG A 134 0.21 -19.52 -15.14
C ARG A 134 1.49 -20.21 -14.68
N THR A 135 2.66 -19.63 -14.95
CA THR A 135 3.96 -20.26 -14.72
C THR A 135 4.78 -19.50 -13.69
N CYS A 136 5.24 -18.29 -14.02
CA CYS A 136 6.18 -17.55 -13.19
C CYS A 136 5.56 -17.05 -11.89
N THR A 137 4.37 -16.45 -11.94
CA THR A 137 3.71 -15.88 -10.75
C THR A 137 3.36 -16.97 -9.77
N LEU A 138 2.79 -18.07 -10.26
CA LEU A 138 2.41 -19.19 -9.41
C LEU A 138 3.64 -19.87 -8.79
N ALA A 139 4.68 -20.12 -9.60
CA ALA A 139 5.93 -20.70 -9.10
C ALA A 139 6.64 -19.77 -8.10
N TYR A 140 6.66 -18.47 -8.36
CA TYR A 140 7.24 -17.51 -7.43
C TYR A 140 6.49 -17.47 -6.10
N TYR A 141 5.16 -17.42 -6.15
CA TYR A 141 4.33 -17.36 -4.95
C TYR A 141 4.41 -18.67 -4.15
N GLU A 142 4.12 -19.81 -4.76
CA GLU A 142 4.05 -21.10 -4.06
C GLU A 142 5.45 -21.62 -3.67
N THR A 143 6.43 -21.51 -4.57
CA THR A 143 7.74 -22.11 -4.32
C THR A 143 8.69 -21.15 -3.59
N THR A 144 8.70 -19.87 -3.95
CA THR A 144 9.68 -18.93 -3.38
C THR A 144 9.12 -18.28 -2.12
N ILE A 145 7.94 -17.68 -2.18
CA ILE A 145 7.39 -16.96 -1.03
C ILE A 145 6.94 -17.94 0.03
N LYS A 146 6.00 -18.84 -0.29
CA LYS A 146 5.52 -19.82 0.68
C LYS A 146 6.55 -20.89 1.03
N GLY A 147 7.25 -21.44 0.04
CA GLY A 147 8.16 -22.57 0.28
C GLY A 147 9.51 -22.22 0.87
N LYS A 148 10.03 -20.99 0.65
CA LYS A 148 11.38 -20.61 1.12
C LYS A 148 11.38 -19.52 2.18
N LEU A 149 10.38 -18.63 2.18
CA LEU A 149 10.30 -17.52 3.12
C LEU A 149 9.36 -17.82 4.29
N ALA A 150 8.32 -18.62 4.08
CA ALA A 150 7.51 -19.14 5.19
C ALA A 150 8.29 -20.23 5.93
N ARG A 151 8.54 -20.01 7.21
CA ARG A 151 9.25 -20.96 8.08
C ARG A 151 8.30 -21.96 8.77
N ASP A 152 7.00 -21.74 8.64
CA ASP A 152 5.92 -22.54 9.22
C ASP A 152 4.66 -22.50 8.34
N THR A 153 3.68 -23.35 8.65
CA THR A 153 2.38 -23.43 7.96
C THR A 153 1.52 -22.21 8.17
N ASP A 154 1.57 -21.62 9.35
CA ASP A 154 0.72 -20.47 9.70
C ASP A 154 1.12 -19.23 8.88
N THR A 155 2.43 -19.04 8.66
CA THR A 155 2.93 -17.99 7.75
C THR A 155 2.43 -18.19 6.32
N ALA A 156 2.29 -19.41 5.83
CA ALA A 156 1.76 -19.67 4.49
C ALA A 156 0.28 -19.24 4.38
N GLU A 157 -0.53 -19.54 5.39
CA GLU A 157 -1.93 -19.11 5.45
C GLU A 157 -2.05 -17.56 5.55
N MET A 158 -1.18 -16.93 6.32
CA MET A 158 -1.14 -15.47 6.43
C MET A 158 -0.75 -14.80 5.11
N LEU A 159 0.13 -15.41 4.34
CA LEU A 159 0.49 -14.94 3.00
C LEU A 159 -0.68 -15.02 2.03
N ASP A 160 -1.53 -16.03 2.12
CA ASP A 160 -2.77 -16.11 1.32
C ASP A 160 -3.72 -14.95 1.67
N LEU A 161 -3.92 -14.65 2.95
CA LEU A 161 -4.72 -13.50 3.39
C LEU A 161 -4.16 -12.17 2.90
N ILE A 162 -2.83 -12.02 2.90
CA ILE A 162 -2.16 -10.82 2.36
C ILE A 162 -2.42 -10.70 0.87
N HIS A 163 -2.29 -11.79 0.12
CA HIS A 163 -2.51 -11.80 -1.32
C HIS A 163 -3.96 -11.48 -1.70
N GLU A 164 -4.92 -12.09 -1.04
CA GLU A 164 -6.35 -11.84 -1.25
C GLU A 164 -6.76 -10.40 -0.89
N GLY A 165 -6.06 -9.81 0.09
CA GLY A 165 -6.31 -8.46 0.58
C GLY A 165 -5.73 -7.33 -0.27
N VAL A 166 -4.97 -7.63 -1.33
CA VAL A 166 -4.33 -6.60 -2.17
C VAL A 166 -5.37 -5.70 -2.84
N ARG A 167 -5.18 -4.40 -2.73
CA ARG A 167 -6.04 -3.37 -3.32
C ARG A 167 -5.22 -2.37 -4.13
N PHE A 168 -5.83 -1.86 -5.19
CA PHE A 168 -5.38 -0.68 -5.91
C PHE A 168 -6.34 0.46 -5.59
N ASP A 169 -5.80 1.56 -5.08
CA ASP A 169 -6.58 2.78 -4.85
C ASP A 169 -6.13 3.84 -5.87
N PHE A 170 -7.07 4.36 -6.66
CA PHE A 170 -6.80 5.36 -7.67
C PHE A 170 -6.15 6.62 -7.08
N GLY A 171 -6.67 7.08 -5.93
CA GLY A 171 -6.13 8.24 -5.23
C GLY A 171 -4.72 8.03 -4.68
N TYR A 172 -4.37 6.79 -4.32
CA TYR A 172 -3.01 6.44 -3.92
C TYR A 172 -2.04 6.40 -5.11
N VAL A 173 -2.44 5.77 -6.20
CA VAL A 173 -1.62 5.68 -7.43
C VAL A 173 -1.35 7.08 -7.99
N TYR A 174 -2.37 7.92 -8.09
CA TYR A 174 -2.29 9.29 -8.63
C TYR A 174 -2.15 10.36 -7.55
N SER A 175 -1.66 10.01 -6.36
CA SER A 175 -1.56 10.91 -5.21
C SER A 175 -0.82 12.22 -5.53
N ALA A 176 0.25 12.17 -6.30
CA ALA A 176 0.99 13.36 -6.73
C ALA A 176 0.12 14.36 -7.53
N SER A 177 -0.75 13.85 -8.41
CA SER A 177 -1.70 14.65 -9.17
C SER A 177 -2.87 15.15 -8.31
N LEU A 178 -3.18 14.45 -7.22
CA LEU A 178 -4.27 14.74 -6.28
C LEU A 178 -3.75 15.40 -4.99
N ALA A 179 -2.87 16.39 -5.11
CA ALA A 179 -2.34 17.20 -4.01
C ALA A 179 -1.63 16.39 -2.90
N ASP A 180 -1.14 15.20 -3.21
CA ASP A 180 -0.42 14.32 -2.28
C ASP A 180 -1.20 14.02 -0.99
N LEU A 181 -2.45 13.58 -1.11
CA LEU A 181 -3.31 13.28 0.03
C LEU A 181 -2.65 12.32 1.02
N ILE A 182 -1.97 11.28 0.53
CA ILE A 182 -1.31 10.27 1.36
C ILE A 182 -0.14 10.84 2.19
N GLN A 183 0.38 12.01 1.83
CA GLN A 183 1.43 12.67 2.61
C GLN A 183 0.91 13.23 3.94
N ILE A 184 -0.40 13.38 4.12
CA ILE A 184 -0.96 13.95 5.34
C ILE A 184 -0.69 13.02 6.53
N PRO A 185 -1.15 11.77 6.56
CA PRO A 185 -0.80 10.83 7.61
C PRO A 185 0.72 10.67 7.81
N ARG A 186 1.48 10.61 6.71
CA ARG A 186 2.95 10.54 6.79
C ARG A 186 3.54 11.71 7.55
N ASN A 187 3.12 12.93 7.24
CA ASN A 187 3.63 14.15 7.88
C ASN A 187 3.26 14.21 9.35
N TYR A 188 2.05 13.74 9.72
CA TYR A 188 1.65 13.67 11.12
C TYR A 188 2.50 12.68 11.91
N ILE A 189 2.64 11.46 11.39
CA ILE A 189 3.46 10.42 12.01
C ILE A 189 4.94 10.87 12.06
N ASN A 190 5.41 11.60 11.04
CA ASN A 190 6.80 12.03 10.98
C ASN A 190 7.13 13.22 11.89
N ASN A 191 6.19 14.13 12.11
CA ASN A 191 6.46 15.43 12.75
C ASN A 191 5.74 15.63 14.10
N GLY A 192 4.93 14.68 14.55
CA GLY A 192 4.22 14.75 15.82
C GLY A 192 3.22 15.91 15.96
N LYS A 193 2.74 16.45 14.86
CA LYS A 193 1.85 17.63 14.88
C LYS A 193 0.40 17.21 14.68
N THR A 194 -0.33 16.99 15.78
CA THR A 194 -1.75 16.62 15.73
C THR A 194 -2.72 17.78 15.74
N SER A 195 -2.37 18.90 16.39
CA SER A 195 -3.31 20.00 16.69
C SER A 195 -3.95 20.69 15.46
N LYS A 196 -3.51 20.36 14.25
CA LYS A 196 -4.06 20.89 12.99
C LYS A 196 -4.41 19.80 11.98
N GLY A 197 -4.49 18.54 12.39
CA GLY A 197 -4.68 17.39 11.51
C GLY A 197 -5.92 17.50 10.65
N ALA A 198 -7.07 17.56 11.28
CA ALA A 198 -8.35 17.62 10.60
C ALA A 198 -8.48 18.83 9.66
N SER A 199 -8.02 20.02 10.08
CA SER A 199 -8.09 21.22 9.25
C SER A 199 -7.14 21.19 8.05
N THR A 200 -5.97 20.55 8.20
CA THR A 200 -5.04 20.37 7.07
C THR A 200 -5.56 19.31 6.12
N LEU A 201 -6.13 18.22 6.63
CA LEU A 201 -6.77 17.19 5.84
C LEU A 201 -7.90 17.79 4.99
N ALA A 202 -8.82 18.51 5.61
CA ALA A 202 -9.94 19.15 4.90
C ALA A 202 -9.48 20.07 3.76
N LYS A 203 -8.48 20.93 3.99
CA LYS A 203 -7.92 21.81 2.95
C LYS A 203 -7.28 21.03 1.79
N LYS A 204 -6.58 19.97 2.09
CA LYS A 204 -5.95 19.12 1.08
C LYS A 204 -6.98 18.35 0.26
N VAL A 205 -8.02 17.84 0.90
CA VAL A 205 -9.14 17.17 0.23
C VAL A 205 -9.85 18.15 -0.71
N GLU A 206 -10.19 19.37 -0.25
CA GLU A 206 -10.77 20.42 -1.11
C GLU A 206 -9.89 20.73 -2.35
N LEU A 207 -8.56 20.75 -2.16
CA LEU A 207 -7.64 20.95 -3.27
C LEU A 207 -7.63 19.75 -4.23
N SER A 208 -7.71 18.53 -3.71
CA SER A 208 -7.76 17.32 -4.51
C SER A 208 -9.07 17.20 -5.30
N GLU A 209 -10.19 17.60 -4.70
CA GLU A 209 -11.49 17.68 -5.38
C GLU A 209 -11.45 18.61 -6.60
N LYS A 210 -10.71 19.72 -6.51
CA LYS A 210 -10.49 20.64 -7.64
C LYS A 210 -9.57 20.07 -8.71
N LYS A 211 -8.65 19.19 -8.33
CA LYS A 211 -7.67 18.57 -9.25
C LYS A 211 -8.21 17.28 -9.91
N LEU A 212 -9.15 16.60 -9.28
CA LEU A 212 -9.68 15.34 -9.79
C LEU A 212 -10.30 15.48 -11.19
N PRO A 213 -11.17 16.47 -11.48
CA PRO A 213 -11.70 16.66 -12.83
C PRO A 213 -10.61 16.90 -13.88
N VAL A 214 -9.58 17.68 -13.54
CA VAL A 214 -8.45 17.94 -14.45
C VAL A 214 -7.68 16.66 -14.78
N LEU A 215 -7.51 15.81 -13.79
CA LEU A 215 -6.87 14.49 -13.97
C LEU A 215 -7.73 13.59 -14.88
N LEU A 216 -9.05 13.55 -14.66
CA LEU A 216 -9.96 12.75 -15.47
C LEU A 216 -10.03 13.23 -16.91
N GLU A 217 -10.11 14.54 -17.14
CA GLU A 217 -10.05 15.15 -18.47
C GLU A 217 -8.75 14.78 -19.21
N ALA A 218 -7.64 14.68 -18.49
CA ALA A 218 -6.38 14.25 -19.09
C ALA A 218 -6.44 12.81 -19.62
N PHE A 219 -7.20 11.92 -18.99
CA PHE A 219 -7.44 10.56 -19.49
C PHE A 219 -8.36 10.56 -20.71
N GLU A 220 -9.40 11.37 -20.71
CA GLU A 220 -10.33 11.49 -21.86
C GLU A 220 -9.60 12.01 -23.12
N ASN A 221 -8.62 12.90 -22.94
CA ASN A 221 -7.82 13.46 -24.02
C ASN A 221 -6.71 12.52 -24.55
N LEU A 222 -6.55 11.33 -23.96
CA LEU A 222 -5.61 10.29 -24.44
C LEU A 222 -6.22 9.37 -25.50
N GLN A 223 -7.51 9.54 -25.85
CA GLN A 223 -8.23 8.70 -26.82
C GLN A 223 -8.00 9.13 -28.28
#